data_22a5b01e32bc611045d23262c030b524
#
_entry.id   22a5b01e32bc611045d23262c030b524
#
_cell.length_a   1.000
_cell.length_b   1.000
_cell.length_c   1.000
_cell.angle_alpha   90.00
_cell.angle_beta   90.00
_cell.angle_gamma   90.00
#
_symmetry.space_group_name_H-M   'P 1'
#
loop_
_entity.id
_entity.type
_entity.pdbx_description
1 polymer ?
#
loop_
_entity_poly.entity_id
_entity_poly.type
_entity_poly.pdbx_seq_one_letter_code
_entity_poly.pdbx_strand_id
1 'polypeptide(L)'
;ILPHLYKFVLKQSQIFSTEALNEHEQMLRMRGRPKIKLARSYEEAMEMYKKYANNILGIISDVSFMHEGLKDAKAGLKFCSYVREKDPFVPIIIESSDTDACFLDKNSKKLPVDLRKAIMRNFGFGDFEFINPQNGEVIMRIKELKDLQKNILSIPAESLLYHASRNHISRWLYSRAL
;
A
#
# COMPACT_ATOMS: atom_id res chain seq x y z
N ILE A 1 -0.02 -11.83 12.52
CA ILE A 1 0.13 -10.77 11.49
C ILE A 1 -0.70 -9.55 11.85
N LEU A 2 -2.01 -9.66 11.99
CA LEU A 2 -2.94 -8.54 12.20
C LEU A 2 -2.53 -7.58 13.35
N PRO A 3 -2.17 -8.05 14.58
CA PRO A 3 -1.72 -7.16 15.63
C PRO A 3 -0.46 -6.35 15.29
N HIS A 4 0.47 -6.96 14.56
CA HIS A 4 1.69 -6.27 14.09
C HIS A 4 1.36 -5.21 13.04
N LEU A 5 0.43 -5.51 12.13
CA LEU A 5 -0.04 -4.59 11.11
C LEU A 5 -0.73 -3.37 11.75
N TYR A 6 -1.61 -3.57 12.74
CA TYR A 6 -2.24 -2.48 13.47
C TYR A 6 -1.22 -1.57 14.17
N LYS A 7 -0.27 -2.17 14.92
CA LYS A 7 0.79 -1.40 15.58
C LYS A 7 1.62 -0.61 14.57
N PHE A 8 1.93 -1.22 13.43
CA PHE A 8 2.68 -0.57 12.37
C PHE A 8 1.91 0.64 11.79
N VAL A 9 0.65 0.47 11.39
CA VAL A 9 -0.16 1.55 10.80
C VAL A 9 -0.36 2.70 11.81
N LEU A 10 -0.62 2.38 13.08
CA LEU A 10 -0.71 3.40 14.14
C LEU A 10 0.58 4.19 14.29
N LYS A 11 1.73 3.52 14.33
CA LYS A 11 3.04 4.17 14.45
C LYS A 11 3.32 5.09 13.24
N GLN A 12 3.04 4.64 12.02
CA GLN A 12 3.22 5.45 10.82
C GLN A 12 2.29 6.67 10.82
N SER A 13 1.03 6.50 11.21
CA SER A 13 0.08 7.62 11.34
C SER A 13 0.53 8.66 12.36
N GLN A 14 1.17 8.24 13.47
CA GLN A 14 1.74 9.14 14.45
C GLN A 14 2.93 9.92 13.87
N ILE A 15 3.84 9.25 13.16
CA ILE A 15 4.99 9.88 12.51
C ILE A 15 4.50 10.94 11.51
N PHE A 16 3.54 10.61 10.65
CA PHE A 16 3.03 11.56 9.68
C PHE A 16 2.26 12.73 10.30
N SER A 17 1.62 12.54 11.45
CA SER A 17 0.97 13.66 12.13
C SER A 17 1.97 14.67 12.70
N THR A 18 3.20 14.26 13.01
CA THR A 18 4.26 15.20 13.42
C THR A 18 4.84 16.03 12.28
N GLU A 19 4.62 15.63 11.02
CA GLU A 19 5.00 16.40 9.83
C GLU A 19 4.02 17.53 9.51
N ALA A 20 2.92 17.66 10.26
CA ALA A 20 1.92 18.70 10.06
C ALA A 20 2.47 20.09 10.41
N LEU A 21 2.10 21.10 9.61
CA LEU A 21 2.59 22.46 9.77
C LEU A 21 1.90 23.22 10.92
N ASN A 22 0.69 22.82 11.28
CA ASN A 22 -0.14 23.43 12.32
C ASN A 22 -1.13 22.43 12.93
N GLU A 23 -1.77 22.84 14.05
CA GLU A 23 -2.74 21.99 14.77
C GLU A 23 -3.95 21.60 13.91
N HIS A 24 -4.42 22.50 13.04
CA HIS A 24 -5.55 22.20 12.15
C HIS A 24 -5.22 21.08 11.15
N GLU A 25 -4.07 21.15 10.50
CA GLU A 25 -3.57 20.05 9.64
C GLU A 25 -3.38 18.76 10.41
N GLN A 26 -2.86 18.86 11.63
CA GLN A 26 -2.68 17.68 12.48
C GLN A 26 -4.02 16.98 12.75
N MET A 27 -5.07 17.75 13.06
CA MET A 27 -6.42 17.20 13.24
C MET A 27 -6.99 16.58 11.97
N LEU A 28 -6.79 17.21 10.80
CA LEU A 28 -7.22 16.66 9.51
C LEU A 28 -6.51 15.34 9.20
N ARG A 29 -5.21 15.28 9.40
CA ARG A 29 -4.41 14.06 9.20
C ARG A 29 -4.81 12.92 10.14
N MET A 30 -5.15 13.24 11.39
CA MET A 30 -5.67 12.23 12.34
C MET A 30 -7.01 11.63 11.89
N ARG A 31 -7.88 12.39 11.21
CA ARG A 31 -9.15 11.91 10.66
C ARG A 31 -8.95 11.08 9.39
N GLY A 32 -8.02 11.49 8.52
CA GLY A 32 -7.73 10.84 7.24
C GLY A 32 -6.80 9.62 7.32
N ARG A 33 -6.32 9.26 8.52
CA ARG A 33 -5.34 8.17 8.68
C ARG A 33 -5.82 6.84 8.06
N PRO A 34 -4.91 6.05 7.50
CA PRO A 34 -5.21 4.75 6.92
C PRO A 34 -5.91 3.81 7.91
N LYS A 35 -6.91 3.09 7.44
CA LYS A 35 -7.68 2.11 8.23
C LYS A 35 -7.49 0.71 7.65
N ILE A 36 -7.36 -0.27 8.52
CA ILE A 36 -7.32 -1.67 8.14
C ILE A 36 -8.75 -2.18 8.08
N LYS A 37 -9.11 -2.77 6.95
CA LYS A 37 -10.35 -3.52 6.74
C LYS A 37 -10.00 -5.00 6.61
N LEU A 38 -10.71 -5.85 7.33
CA LEU A 38 -10.50 -7.30 7.33
C LEU A 38 -11.69 -7.96 6.64
N ALA A 39 -11.43 -8.68 5.56
CA ALA A 39 -12.36 -9.60 4.93
C ALA A 39 -12.01 -11.04 5.30
N ARG A 40 -13.01 -11.86 5.60
CA ARG A 40 -12.86 -13.27 6.01
C ARG A 40 -13.30 -14.24 4.92
N SER A 41 -13.98 -13.74 3.89
CA SER A 41 -14.41 -14.53 2.74
C SER A 41 -14.16 -13.76 1.43
N TYR A 42 -14.25 -14.48 0.32
CA TYR A 42 -14.16 -13.90 -1.03
C TYR A 42 -15.25 -12.84 -1.26
N GLU A 43 -16.47 -13.12 -0.82
CA GLU A 43 -17.62 -12.25 -0.98
C GLU A 43 -17.42 -10.93 -0.21
N GLU A 44 -16.97 -11.02 1.06
CA GLU A 44 -16.63 -9.83 1.86
C GLU A 44 -15.50 -9.01 1.20
N ALA A 45 -14.46 -9.68 0.69
CA ALA A 45 -13.36 -9.02 0.03
C ALA A 45 -13.82 -8.27 -1.22
N MET A 46 -14.70 -8.90 -2.02
CA MET A 46 -15.29 -8.31 -3.22
C MET A 46 -16.19 -7.12 -2.89
N GLU A 47 -17.02 -7.23 -1.86
CA GLU A 47 -17.87 -6.13 -1.40
C GLU A 47 -17.04 -4.94 -0.94
N MET A 48 -16.04 -5.19 -0.08
CA MET A 48 -15.13 -4.15 0.39
C MET A 48 -14.37 -3.50 -0.75
N TYR A 49 -13.87 -4.28 -1.70
CA TYR A 49 -13.18 -3.74 -2.86
C TYR A 49 -14.08 -2.83 -3.68
N LYS A 50 -15.29 -3.27 -4.05
CA LYS A 50 -16.26 -2.46 -4.78
C LYS A 50 -16.60 -1.15 -4.07
N LYS A 51 -16.74 -1.19 -2.74
CA LYS A 51 -17.08 -0.04 -1.91
C LYS A 51 -15.96 0.97 -1.77
N TYR A 52 -14.70 0.52 -1.71
CA TYR A 52 -13.56 1.36 -1.35
C TYR A 52 -12.47 1.44 -2.42
N ALA A 53 -12.72 0.97 -3.64
CA ALA A 53 -11.70 0.83 -4.70
C ALA A 53 -10.82 2.09 -4.86
N ASN A 54 -11.44 3.29 -4.89
CA ASN A 54 -10.73 4.55 -5.08
C ASN A 54 -9.85 4.98 -3.87
N ASN A 55 -10.03 4.35 -2.71
CA ASN A 55 -9.35 4.72 -1.46
C ASN A 55 -8.46 3.59 -0.92
N ILE A 56 -8.18 2.57 -1.72
CA ILE A 56 -7.33 1.44 -1.31
C ILE A 56 -5.87 1.82 -1.51
N LEU A 57 -5.10 1.86 -0.42
CA LEU A 57 -3.64 2.02 -0.46
C LEU A 57 -2.92 0.76 -0.90
N GLY A 58 -3.44 -0.38 -0.51
CA GLY A 58 -2.91 -1.69 -0.86
C GLY A 58 -3.72 -2.81 -0.26
N ILE A 59 -3.49 -4.01 -0.76
CA ILE A 59 -4.17 -5.24 -0.38
C ILE A 59 -3.15 -6.24 0.14
N ILE A 60 -3.48 -6.90 1.26
CA ILE A 60 -2.75 -8.04 1.78
C ILE A 60 -3.72 -9.21 1.74
N SER A 61 -3.41 -10.23 0.97
CA SER A 61 -4.28 -11.39 0.76
C SER A 61 -3.58 -12.69 1.12
N ASP A 62 -4.31 -13.59 1.77
CA ASP A 62 -3.95 -15.00 1.78
C ASP A 62 -4.26 -15.61 0.41
N VAL A 63 -3.55 -16.69 0.04
CA VAL A 63 -3.85 -17.46 -1.15
C VAL A 63 -5.17 -18.21 -1.00
N SER A 64 -5.43 -18.74 0.22
CA SER A 64 -6.55 -19.64 0.51
C SER A 64 -7.44 -19.05 1.60
N PHE A 65 -8.71 -18.84 1.30
CA PHE A 65 -9.73 -18.44 2.27
C PHE A 65 -11.13 -18.93 1.88
N MET A 66 -12.16 -18.57 2.65
CA MET A 66 -13.53 -19.01 2.43
C MET A 66 -14.13 -18.41 1.16
N HIS A 67 -14.79 -19.24 0.37
CA HIS A 67 -15.54 -18.88 -0.83
C HIS A 67 -16.78 -19.77 -0.92
N GLU A 68 -17.96 -19.20 -1.00
CA GLU A 68 -19.25 -19.91 -0.99
C GLU A 68 -19.39 -20.88 0.21
N GLY A 69 -18.90 -20.48 1.38
CA GLY A 69 -18.94 -21.28 2.61
C GLY A 69 -17.93 -22.41 2.69
N LEU A 70 -17.10 -22.62 1.67
CA LEU A 70 -16.06 -23.65 1.63
C LEU A 70 -14.66 -23.02 1.55
N LYS A 71 -13.65 -23.74 2.02
CA LYS A 71 -12.26 -23.33 1.89
C LYS A 71 -11.79 -23.52 0.44
N ASP A 72 -11.54 -22.41 -0.27
CA ASP A 72 -10.99 -22.44 -1.63
C ASP A 72 -9.49 -22.13 -1.58
N ALA A 73 -8.66 -23.07 -2.05
CA ALA A 73 -7.21 -22.95 -2.07
C ALA A 73 -6.69 -21.83 -3.01
N LYS A 74 -7.53 -21.31 -3.89
CA LYS A 74 -7.19 -20.29 -4.89
C LYS A 74 -8.04 -19.02 -4.78
N ALA A 75 -8.87 -18.87 -3.75
CA ALA A 75 -9.75 -17.73 -3.58
C ALA A 75 -8.99 -16.41 -3.60
N GLY A 76 -7.84 -16.33 -2.91
CA GLY A 76 -7.01 -15.15 -2.90
C GLY A 76 -6.43 -14.80 -4.26
N LEU A 77 -6.00 -15.80 -5.03
CA LEU A 77 -5.50 -15.57 -6.38
C LEU A 77 -6.61 -15.08 -7.32
N LYS A 78 -7.82 -15.66 -7.23
CA LYS A 78 -8.99 -15.21 -8.00
C LYS A 78 -9.33 -13.76 -7.68
N PHE A 79 -9.36 -13.42 -6.39
CA PHE A 79 -9.60 -12.05 -5.94
C PHE A 79 -8.53 -11.07 -6.44
N CYS A 80 -7.25 -11.43 -6.30
CA CYS A 80 -6.14 -10.60 -6.77
C CYS A 80 -6.16 -10.41 -8.29
N SER A 81 -6.52 -11.44 -9.06
CA SER A 81 -6.67 -11.35 -10.51
C SER A 81 -7.80 -10.40 -10.90
N TYR A 82 -8.96 -10.49 -10.25
CA TYR A 82 -10.06 -9.55 -10.46
C TYR A 82 -9.66 -8.09 -10.15
N VAL A 83 -8.99 -7.87 -9.01
CA VAL A 83 -8.51 -6.53 -8.65
C VAL A 83 -7.53 -6.01 -9.67
N ARG A 84 -6.59 -6.84 -10.13
CA ARG A 84 -5.56 -6.46 -11.09
C ARG A 84 -6.14 -6.08 -12.46
N GLU A 85 -7.24 -6.73 -12.86
CA GLU A 85 -7.98 -6.39 -14.08
C GLU A 85 -8.62 -4.99 -14.00
N LYS A 86 -9.12 -4.60 -12.82
CA LYS A 86 -9.78 -3.30 -12.59
C LYS A 86 -8.82 -2.17 -12.25
N ASP A 87 -7.81 -2.44 -11.45
CA ASP A 87 -6.72 -1.50 -11.08
C ASP A 87 -5.37 -2.21 -11.23
N PRO A 88 -4.71 -2.08 -12.38
CA PRO A 88 -3.41 -2.69 -12.64
C PRO A 88 -2.30 -2.26 -11.67
N PHE A 89 -2.47 -1.13 -11.01
CA PHE A 89 -1.42 -0.49 -10.22
C PHE A 89 -1.64 -0.58 -8.70
N VAL A 90 -2.79 -1.08 -8.22
CA VAL A 90 -2.97 -1.25 -6.78
C VAL A 90 -1.95 -2.25 -6.24
N PRO A 91 -1.19 -1.90 -5.18
CA PRO A 91 -0.22 -2.83 -4.61
C PRO A 91 -0.92 -4.00 -3.94
N ILE A 92 -0.51 -5.22 -4.27
CA ILE A 92 -1.02 -6.46 -3.67
C ILE A 92 0.17 -7.23 -3.09
N ILE A 93 0.07 -7.56 -1.81
CA ILE A 93 0.98 -8.47 -1.11
C ILE A 93 0.20 -9.77 -0.90
N ILE A 94 0.74 -10.87 -1.38
CA ILE A 94 0.14 -12.19 -1.18
C ILE A 94 0.98 -12.95 -0.16
N GLU A 95 0.33 -13.52 0.82
CA GLU A 95 0.92 -14.38 1.83
C GLU A 95 0.62 -15.83 1.48
N SER A 96 1.65 -16.68 1.43
CA SER A 96 1.51 -18.10 1.16
C SER A 96 2.34 -18.92 2.14
N SER A 97 1.89 -20.11 2.43
CA SER A 97 2.70 -21.16 3.03
C SER A 97 3.50 -21.96 1.98
N ASP A 98 3.25 -21.72 0.70
CA ASP A 98 3.89 -22.36 -0.43
C ASP A 98 5.04 -21.47 -0.94
N THR A 99 6.24 -22.03 -1.04
CA THR A 99 7.49 -21.29 -1.24
C THR A 99 7.79 -20.90 -2.69
N ASP A 100 7.03 -21.43 -3.65
CA ASP A 100 7.33 -21.29 -5.07
C ASP A 100 6.78 -19.99 -5.70
N ALA A 101 6.06 -19.18 -4.97
CA ALA A 101 5.51 -17.93 -5.46
C ALA A 101 6.25 -16.73 -4.82
N CYS A 102 6.34 -15.61 -5.54
CA CYS A 102 7.00 -14.36 -5.13
C CYS A 102 6.26 -13.66 -3.96
N PHE A 103 6.06 -14.36 -2.84
CA PHE A 103 5.15 -13.99 -1.76
C PHE A 103 5.86 -13.99 -0.42
N LEU A 104 5.22 -13.39 0.57
CA LEU A 104 5.72 -13.48 1.93
C LEU A 104 5.41 -14.88 2.49
N ASP A 105 6.46 -15.58 2.91
CA ASP A 105 6.32 -16.88 3.56
C ASP A 105 5.71 -16.71 4.96
N LYS A 106 4.50 -17.24 5.14
CA LYS A 106 3.76 -17.20 6.41
C LYS A 106 4.48 -17.90 7.55
N ASN A 107 5.30 -18.90 7.26
CA ASN A 107 5.99 -19.71 8.23
C ASN A 107 7.34 -19.10 8.64
N SER A 108 7.77 -18.05 7.94
CA SER A 108 9.05 -17.39 8.23
C SER A 108 9.01 -16.62 9.54
N LYS A 109 10.02 -16.84 10.40
CA LYS A 109 10.24 -16.03 11.60
C LYS A 109 10.49 -14.54 11.27
N LYS A 110 10.88 -14.23 10.03
CA LYS A 110 11.14 -12.87 9.53
C LYS A 110 9.88 -12.21 8.95
N LEU A 111 8.75 -12.94 8.85
CA LEU A 111 7.51 -12.44 8.24
C LEU A 111 7.11 -11.02 8.71
N PRO A 112 7.13 -10.67 10.03
CA PRO A 112 6.77 -9.32 10.45
C PRO A 112 7.70 -8.24 9.91
N VAL A 113 8.98 -8.55 9.75
CA VAL A 113 9.99 -7.62 9.22
C VAL A 113 9.81 -7.47 7.70
N ASP A 114 9.61 -8.57 6.99
CA ASP A 114 9.46 -8.57 5.55
C ASP A 114 8.14 -7.95 5.13
N LEU A 115 7.05 -8.23 5.85
CA LEU A 115 5.75 -7.57 5.66
C LEU A 115 5.87 -6.06 5.88
N ARG A 116 6.55 -5.63 6.93
CA ARG A 116 6.80 -4.21 7.18
C ARG A 116 7.55 -3.56 6.03
N LYS A 117 8.63 -4.17 5.54
CA LYS A 117 9.40 -3.66 4.39
C LYS A 117 8.52 -3.56 3.13
N ALA A 118 7.74 -4.59 2.86
CA ALA A 118 6.84 -4.64 1.70
C ALA A 118 5.77 -3.52 1.77
N ILE A 119 5.15 -3.30 2.94
CA ILE A 119 4.18 -2.24 3.15
C ILE A 119 4.83 -0.85 3.00
N MET A 120 5.98 -0.63 3.63
CA MET A 120 6.72 0.63 3.52
C MET A 120 7.00 0.97 2.06
N ARG A 121 7.48 -0.01 1.30
CA ARG A 121 7.86 0.18 -0.10
C ARG A 121 6.66 0.33 -1.04
N ASN A 122 5.64 -0.51 -0.89
CA ASN A 122 4.59 -0.64 -1.90
C ASN A 122 3.33 0.18 -1.59
N PHE A 123 3.02 0.44 -0.30
CA PHE A 123 1.80 1.15 0.10
C PHE A 123 2.02 2.64 0.37
N GLY A 124 3.19 3.16 0.00
CA GLY A 124 3.49 4.59 0.10
C GLY A 124 3.86 5.09 1.49
N PHE A 125 4.10 4.20 2.47
CA PHE A 125 4.50 4.61 3.83
C PHE A 125 5.98 4.99 3.96
N GLY A 126 6.82 4.66 2.97
CA GLY A 126 8.23 5.03 2.94
C GLY A 126 8.50 6.33 2.19
N ASP A 127 9.79 6.61 1.99
CA ASP A 127 10.23 7.68 1.11
C ASP A 127 9.69 7.44 -0.31
N PHE A 128 9.40 8.53 -1.03
CA PHE A 128 9.02 8.43 -2.43
C PHE A 128 10.28 8.52 -3.30
N GLU A 129 10.45 7.54 -4.18
CA GLU A 129 11.57 7.50 -5.11
C GLU A 129 11.08 7.81 -6.53
N PHE A 130 11.47 8.98 -7.05
CA PHE A 130 11.34 9.26 -8.47
C PHE A 130 12.42 8.52 -9.23
N ILE A 131 12.02 7.73 -10.21
CA ILE A 131 12.93 6.90 -11.00
C ILE A 131 12.95 7.35 -12.45
N ASN A 132 14.06 7.06 -13.13
CA ASN A 132 14.12 7.09 -14.57
C ASN A 132 13.31 5.91 -15.12
N PRO A 133 12.24 6.13 -15.91
CA PRO A 133 11.39 5.04 -16.40
C PRO A 133 12.07 4.11 -17.40
N GLN A 134 13.23 4.50 -17.98
CA GLN A 134 13.93 3.70 -18.97
C GLN A 134 14.88 2.68 -18.34
N ASN A 135 15.57 3.05 -17.24
CA ASN A 135 16.58 2.20 -16.62
C ASN A 135 16.30 1.85 -15.15
N GLY A 136 15.24 2.45 -14.55
CA GLY A 136 14.86 2.20 -13.16
C GLY A 136 15.75 2.87 -12.10
N GLU A 137 16.71 3.69 -12.50
CA GLU A 137 17.59 4.38 -11.56
C GLU A 137 16.82 5.45 -10.76
N VAL A 138 17.13 5.56 -9.47
CA VAL A 138 16.53 6.58 -8.60
C VAL A 138 17.15 7.95 -8.94
N ILE A 139 16.32 8.86 -9.45
CA ILE A 139 16.68 10.23 -9.77
C ILE A 139 16.65 11.09 -8.50
N MET A 140 15.59 10.92 -7.69
CA MET A 140 15.37 11.72 -6.50
C MET A 140 14.60 10.95 -5.46
N ARG A 141 14.93 11.18 -4.19
CA ARG A 141 14.23 10.60 -3.04
C ARG A 141 13.59 11.71 -2.22
N ILE A 142 12.29 11.61 -2.00
CA ILE A 142 11.46 12.55 -1.25
C ILE A 142 11.05 11.90 0.06
N LYS A 143 11.41 12.50 1.17
CA LYS A 143 11.09 11.99 2.50
C LYS A 143 9.78 12.55 3.05
N GLU A 144 9.54 13.83 2.83
CA GLU A 144 8.39 14.57 3.35
C GLU A 144 7.79 15.52 2.30
N LEU A 145 6.61 16.07 2.60
CA LEU A 145 5.90 16.97 1.69
C LEU A 145 6.65 18.24 1.35
N LYS A 146 7.39 18.78 2.32
CA LYS A 146 8.24 19.97 2.08
C LYS A 146 9.32 19.68 1.06
N ASP A 147 9.89 18.47 1.08
CA ASP A 147 10.87 18.05 0.07
C ASP A 147 10.23 17.98 -1.32
N LEU A 148 9.00 17.42 -1.40
CA LEU A 148 8.25 17.37 -2.66
C LEU A 148 7.99 18.79 -3.17
N GLN A 149 7.48 19.67 -2.33
CA GLN A 149 7.20 21.07 -2.70
C GLN A 149 8.44 21.80 -3.22
N LYS A 150 9.58 21.62 -2.58
CA LYS A 150 10.84 22.26 -2.98
C LYS A 150 11.38 21.74 -4.31
N ASN A 151 11.19 20.45 -4.58
CA ASN A 151 11.91 19.76 -5.65
C ASN A 151 11.03 19.40 -6.84
N ILE A 152 9.71 19.55 -6.76
CA ILE A 152 8.78 19.08 -7.81
C ILE A 152 9.08 19.65 -9.19
N LEU A 153 9.53 20.88 -9.27
CA LEU A 153 9.87 21.54 -10.54
C LEU A 153 11.21 21.08 -11.12
N SER A 154 12.07 20.44 -10.33
CA SER A 154 13.36 19.90 -10.78
C SER A 154 13.29 18.44 -11.20
N ILE A 155 12.14 17.79 -10.99
CA ILE A 155 11.94 16.39 -11.39
C ILE A 155 11.66 16.33 -12.89
N PRO A 156 12.35 15.44 -13.64
CA PRO A 156 12.12 15.27 -15.07
C PRO A 156 10.65 14.92 -15.37
N ALA A 157 10.08 15.55 -16.40
CA ALA A 157 8.67 15.37 -16.78
C ALA A 157 8.32 13.92 -17.06
N GLU A 158 9.22 13.14 -17.65
CA GLU A 158 9.03 11.70 -17.91
C GLU A 158 8.84 10.91 -16.62
N SER A 159 9.63 11.20 -15.58
CA SER A 159 9.50 10.57 -14.27
C SER A 159 8.18 10.95 -13.59
N LEU A 160 7.81 12.24 -13.63
CA LEU A 160 6.53 12.70 -13.09
C LEU A 160 5.35 11.99 -13.78
N LEU A 161 5.35 11.94 -15.11
CA LEU A 161 4.29 11.29 -15.88
C LEU A 161 4.23 9.78 -15.59
N TYR A 162 5.38 9.11 -15.51
CA TYR A 162 5.46 7.70 -15.14
C TYR A 162 4.79 7.41 -13.80
N HIS A 163 5.10 8.20 -12.77
CA HIS A 163 4.55 8.00 -11.44
C HIS A 163 3.10 8.45 -11.32
N ALA A 164 2.71 9.53 -11.99
CA ALA A 164 1.34 10.04 -11.99
C ALA A 164 0.36 9.07 -12.65
N SER A 165 0.72 8.54 -13.84
CA SER A 165 -0.13 7.60 -14.59
C SER A 165 -0.36 6.26 -13.86
N ARG A 166 0.45 5.93 -12.87
CA ARG A 166 0.37 4.70 -12.05
C ARG A 166 -0.17 4.94 -10.64
N ASN A 167 -0.67 6.13 -10.36
CA ASN A 167 -1.17 6.53 -9.04
C ASN A 167 -0.14 6.41 -7.90
N HIS A 168 1.16 6.39 -8.20
CA HIS A 168 2.19 6.26 -7.18
C HIS A 168 2.23 7.47 -6.25
N ILE A 169 2.16 8.68 -6.83
CA ILE A 169 2.17 9.94 -6.09
C ILE A 169 0.91 10.04 -5.22
N SER A 170 -0.26 9.75 -5.78
CA SER A 170 -1.55 9.80 -5.06
C SER A 170 -1.54 8.86 -3.86
N ARG A 171 -1.06 7.62 -4.01
CA ARG A 171 -0.97 6.66 -2.90
C ARG A 171 -0.01 7.12 -1.81
N TRP A 172 1.12 7.71 -2.21
CA TRP A 172 2.07 8.25 -1.25
C TRP A 172 1.47 9.43 -0.45
N LEU A 173 0.71 10.30 -1.09
CA LEU A 173 -0.03 11.38 -0.44
C LEU A 173 -1.14 10.82 0.47
N TYR A 174 -1.95 9.88 -0.01
CA TYR A 174 -3.01 9.25 0.79
C TYR A 174 -2.50 8.52 2.02
N SER A 175 -1.31 7.90 1.95
CA SER A 175 -0.70 7.27 3.14
C SER A 175 -0.44 8.27 4.25
N ARG A 176 -0.26 9.54 3.90
CA ARG A 176 -0.03 10.70 4.79
C ARG A 176 -1.32 11.44 5.14
N ALA A 177 -2.47 10.91 4.75
CA ALA A 177 -3.79 11.51 4.99
C ALA A 177 -4.01 12.88 4.31
N LEU A 178 -3.53 12.99 3.07
CA LEU A 178 -3.66 14.17 2.22
C LEU A 178 -4.53 13.89 1.01
#